data_16bac6add2047728e51625f7fc7b7b0d
#
_entry.id   16bac6add2047728e51625f7fc7b7b0d
#
_cell.length_a   1.000
_cell.length_b   1.000
_cell.length_c   1.000
_cell.angle_alpha   90.00
_cell.angle_beta   90.00
_cell.angle_gamma   90.00
#
_symmetry.space_group_name_H-M   'P 1'
#
loop_
_entity.id
_entity.type
_entity.pdbx_description
1 polymer ?
#
loop_
_entity_poly.entity_id
_entity_poly.type
_entity_poly.pdbx_seq_one_letter_code
_entity_poly.pdbx_strand_id
1 'polypeptide(L)' 'MEIKVLGTGCPKCKALEKATRDVVAEMQVDANVTKEEDIVKIMGYGIMHTPGLVINEKVVLSGRVPSKDEIKNLITQNN' A
#
# COMPACT_ATOMS: atom_id res chain seq x y z
N MET A 1 -12.27 0.80 -5.07
CA MET A 1 -10.80 0.64 -5.19
C MET A 1 -10.30 -0.19 -4.01
N GLU A 2 -9.53 -1.20 -4.30
CA GLU A 2 -8.92 -2.04 -3.27
C GLU A 2 -7.46 -1.68 -3.12
N ILE A 3 -7.06 -1.31 -1.91
CA ILE A 3 -5.67 -0.97 -1.60
C ILE A 3 -5.18 -1.92 -0.52
N LYS A 4 -4.05 -2.58 -0.75
CA LYS A 4 -3.44 -3.48 0.22
C LYS A 4 -2.04 -3.01 0.57
N VAL A 5 -1.73 -3.03 1.85
CA VAL A 5 -0.38 -2.76 2.35
C VAL A 5 0.24 -4.10 2.70
N LEU A 6 1.31 -4.45 2.01
CA LEU A 6 2.00 -5.73 2.19
C LEU A 6 3.12 -5.57 3.20
N GLY A 7 3.10 -6.35 4.26
CA GLY A 7 4.15 -6.30 5.25
C GLY A 7 3.82 -7.10 6.49
N THR A 8 4.85 -7.49 7.22
CA THR A 8 4.73 -8.38 8.38
C THR A 8 4.66 -7.62 9.70
N GLY A 9 4.24 -6.35 9.67
CA GLY A 9 4.06 -5.55 10.89
C GLY A 9 5.30 -4.79 11.34
N CYS A 10 6.29 -4.62 10.46
CA CYS A 10 7.48 -3.84 10.76
C CYS A 10 7.15 -2.34 10.90
N PRO A 11 8.02 -1.52 11.50
CA PRO A 11 7.75 -0.09 11.65
C PRO A 11 7.47 0.61 10.32
N LYS A 12 8.20 0.27 9.26
CA LYS A 12 7.97 0.84 7.93
C LYS A 12 6.63 0.40 7.36
N CYS A 13 6.23 -0.84 7.62
CA CYS A 13 4.93 -1.36 7.17
C CYS A 13 3.79 -0.59 7.83
N LYS A 14 3.91 -0.33 9.12
CA LYS A 14 2.91 0.45 9.86
C LYS A 14 2.87 1.90 9.38
N ALA A 15 4.03 2.48 9.09
CA ALA A 15 4.12 3.85 8.58
C ALA A 15 3.43 3.97 7.22
N LEU A 16 3.64 2.99 6.34
CA LEU A 16 2.99 2.99 5.03
C LEU A 16 1.47 2.83 5.17
N GLU A 17 1.02 1.94 6.04
CA GLU A 17 -0.41 1.75 6.27
C GLU A 17 -1.05 3.05 6.76
N LYS A 18 -0.43 3.71 7.75
CA LYS A 18 -0.96 4.96 8.28
C LYS A 18 -1.01 6.04 7.21
N ALA A 19 0.08 6.21 6.46
CA ALA A 19 0.14 7.23 5.41
C ALA A 19 -0.92 6.96 4.33
N THR A 20 -1.12 5.69 3.96
CA THR A 20 -2.11 5.32 2.94
C THR A 20 -3.52 5.63 3.42
N ARG A 21 -3.85 5.29 4.67
CA ARG A 21 -5.17 5.59 5.22
C ARG A 21 -5.41 7.09 5.34
N ASP A 22 -4.38 7.85 5.73
CA ASP A 22 -4.48 9.30 5.81
C ASP A 22 -4.75 9.91 4.44
N VAL A 23 -4.06 9.44 3.41
CA VAL A 23 -4.24 9.95 2.04
C VAL A 23 -5.63 9.61 1.51
N VAL A 24 -6.11 8.39 1.74
CA VAL A 24 -7.45 7.99 1.32
C VAL A 24 -8.50 8.89 1.96
N ALA A 25 -8.33 9.22 3.25
CA ALA A 25 -9.25 10.11 3.95
C ALA A 25 -9.18 11.54 3.39
N GLU A 26 -7.97 12.04 3.13
CA GLU A 26 -7.77 13.38 2.59
C GLU A 26 -8.35 13.54 1.20
N MET A 27 -8.18 12.53 0.35
CA MET A 27 -8.69 12.55 -1.03
C MET A 27 -10.17 12.22 -1.12
N GLN A 28 -10.75 11.70 -0.04
CA GLN A 28 -12.16 11.28 0.01
C GLN A 28 -12.49 10.29 -1.12
N VAL A 29 -11.53 9.41 -1.45
CA VAL A 29 -11.77 8.37 -2.46
C VAL A 29 -12.48 7.19 -1.81
N ASP A 30 -13.31 6.52 -2.59
CA ASP A 30 -13.99 5.30 -2.16
C ASP A 30 -13.02 4.13 -2.30
N ALA A 31 -12.21 3.92 -1.28
CA ALA A 31 -11.20 2.88 -1.28
C ALA A 31 -11.26 2.08 0.01
N ASN A 32 -11.07 0.78 -0.12
CA ASN A 32 -10.97 -0.15 1.01
C ASN A 32 -9.49 -0.45 1.25
N VAL A 33 -8.97 0.01 2.37
CA VAL A 33 -7.55 -0.19 2.72
C VAL A 33 -7.44 -1.36 3.68
N THR A 34 -6.72 -2.39 3.28
CA THR A 34 -6.46 -3.55 4.11
C THR A 34 -4.96 -3.80 4.17
N LYS A 35 -4.54 -4.69 5.08
CA LYS A 35 -3.14 -5.09 5.15
C LYS A 35 -3.03 -6.60 4.96
N GLU A 36 -1.94 -7.02 4.34
CA GLU A 36 -1.61 -8.42 4.16
C GLU A 36 -0.30 -8.71 4.89
N GLU A 37 -0.36 -9.59 5.87
CA GLU A 37 0.79 -9.93 6.70
C GLU A 37 1.30 -11.35 6.45
N ASP A 38 0.58 -12.15 5.66
CA ASP A 38 0.98 -13.51 5.31
C ASP A 38 2.11 -13.46 4.28
N ILE A 39 3.29 -13.93 4.68
CA ILE A 39 4.47 -13.87 3.81
C ILE A 39 4.28 -14.63 2.50
N VAL A 40 3.53 -15.72 2.52
CA VAL A 40 3.28 -16.51 1.31
C VAL A 40 2.47 -15.69 0.31
N LYS A 41 1.42 -15.00 0.78
CA LYS A 41 0.61 -14.14 -0.08
C LYS A 41 1.39 -12.94 -0.57
N ILE A 42 2.23 -12.36 0.30
CA ILE A 42 3.10 -11.24 -0.08
C ILE A 42 4.04 -11.65 -1.20
N MET A 43 4.67 -12.82 -1.07
CA MET A 43 5.56 -13.33 -2.11
C MET A 43 4.82 -13.64 -3.40
N GLY A 44 3.54 -14.01 -3.29
CA GLY A 44 2.69 -14.25 -4.45
C GLY A 44 2.50 -13.03 -5.33
N TYR A 45 2.68 -11.83 -4.79
CA TYR A 45 2.64 -10.60 -5.58
C TYR A 45 3.95 -10.33 -6.33
N GLY A 46 4.97 -11.17 -6.12
CA GLY A 46 6.25 -11.03 -6.82
C GLY A 46 7.21 -10.03 -6.21
N ILE A 47 6.94 -9.54 -5.00
CA ILE A 47 7.85 -8.60 -4.34
C ILE A 47 8.85 -9.35 -3.45
N MET A 48 10.04 -8.81 -3.34
CA MET A 48 11.11 -9.38 -2.50
C MET A 48 11.40 -8.55 -1.27
N HIS A 49 10.84 -7.33 -1.20
CA HIS A 49 11.08 -6.41 -0.10
C HIS A 49 9.77 -5.82 0.38
N THR A 50 9.63 -5.68 1.69
CA THR A 50 8.49 -5.01 2.32
C THR A 50 8.95 -3.68 2.90
N PRO A 51 8.05 -2.70 3.03
CA PRO A 51 6.62 -2.76 2.73
C PRO A 51 6.33 -2.65 1.24
N GLY A 52 5.14 -3.10 0.84
CA GLY A 52 4.67 -2.96 -0.53
C GLY A 52 3.28 -2.36 -0.57
N LEU A 53 2.94 -1.73 -1.68
CA LEU A 53 1.62 -1.14 -1.88
C LEU A 53 0.98 -1.73 -3.14
N VAL A 54 -0.25 -2.24 -2.98
CA VAL A 54 -1.02 -2.84 -4.06
C VAL A 54 -2.30 -2.04 -4.24
N ILE A 55 -2.60 -1.67 -5.47
CA ILE A 55 -3.85 -0.98 -5.82
C ILE A 55 -4.53 -1.79 -6.90
N ASN A 56 -5.76 -2.25 -6.62
CA ASN A 56 -6.56 -3.07 -7.53
C ASN A 56 -5.77 -4.27 -8.08
N GLU A 57 -5.14 -5.01 -7.16
CA GLU A 57 -4.35 -6.21 -7.43
C GLU A 57 -3.06 -5.96 -8.21
N LYS A 58 -2.66 -4.69 -8.36
CA LYS A 58 -1.43 -4.33 -9.05
C LYS A 58 -0.42 -3.77 -8.05
N VAL A 59 0.78 -4.33 -8.01
CA VAL A 59 1.86 -3.81 -7.17
C VAL A 59 2.37 -2.52 -7.78
N VAL A 60 2.22 -1.42 -7.04
CA VAL A 60 2.63 -0.09 -7.52
C VAL A 60 3.90 0.40 -6.84
N LEU A 61 4.29 -0.25 -5.75
CA LEU A 61 5.45 0.15 -4.97
C LEU A 61 5.92 -1.01 -4.10
N SER A 62 7.23 -1.13 -3.90
CA SER A 62 7.77 -2.09 -2.92
C SER A 62 9.11 -1.60 -2.40
N GLY A 63 9.43 -2.01 -1.17
CA GLY A 63 10.75 -1.82 -0.57
C GLY A 63 11.00 -0.47 0.09
N ARG A 64 10.02 0.43 0.12
CA ARG A 64 10.20 1.75 0.76
C ARG A 64 8.87 2.36 1.18
N VAL A 65 8.95 3.39 2.01
CA VAL A 65 7.77 4.16 2.41
C VAL A 65 7.75 5.43 1.56
N PRO A 66 6.75 5.61 0.69
CA PRO A 66 6.65 6.81 -0.14
C PRO A 66 6.13 7.98 0.66
N SER A 67 6.29 9.19 0.13
CA SER A 67 5.65 10.38 0.68
C SER A 67 4.15 10.32 0.44
N LYS A 68 3.39 11.13 1.18
CA LYS A 68 1.94 11.24 0.97
C LYS A 68 1.62 11.71 -0.44
N ASP A 69 2.41 12.64 -0.98
CA ASP A 69 2.19 13.14 -2.35
C ASP A 69 2.38 12.03 -3.36
N GLU A 70 3.37 11.17 -3.17
CA GLU A 70 3.58 10.03 -4.05
C GLU A 70 2.42 9.05 -3.98
N ILE A 71 1.90 8.80 -2.78
CA ILE A 71 0.73 7.92 -2.60
C ILE A 71 -0.48 8.50 -3.33
N LYS A 72 -0.69 9.82 -3.23
CA LYS A 72 -1.79 10.50 -3.94
C LYS A 72 -1.67 10.28 -5.45
N ASN A 73 -0.48 10.44 -5.98
CA ASN A 73 -0.23 10.23 -7.41
C ASN A 73 -0.49 8.79 -7.82
N LEU A 74 -0.04 7.82 -7.02
CA LEU A 74 -0.25 6.40 -7.31
C LEU A 74 -1.73 6.05 -7.32
N ILE A 75 -2.50 6.57 -6.37
CA ILE A 75 -3.94 6.34 -6.31
C ILE A 75 -4.61 6.96 -7.54
N THR A 76 -4.24 8.18 -7.91
CA THR A 76 -4.80 8.87 -9.06
C THR A 76 -4.51 8.10 -10.36
N GLN A 77 -3.29 7.60 -10.52
CA GLN A 77 -2.88 6.90 -11.72
C GLN A 77 -3.54 5.52 -11.86
N ASN A 78 -3.95 4.91 -10.76
CA ASN A 78 -4.50 3.55 -10.75
C ASN A 78 -6.00 3.51 -10.42
N ASN A 79 -6.62 4.65 -10.40
CA ASN A 79 -8.05 4.76 -10.11
C ASN A 79 -8.90 4.40 -11.33
#